data_bdb0b5473cbb593185699cec9bf700d6
#
_entry.id   bdb0b5473cbb593185699cec9bf700d6
#
_cell.length_a   1.000
_cell.length_b   1.000
_cell.length_c   1.000
_cell.angle_alpha   90.00
_cell.angle_beta   90.00
_cell.angle_gamma   90.00
#
_symmetry.space_group_name_H-M   'P 1'
#
loop_
_entity.id
_entity.type
_entity.pdbx_description
1 polymer ?
#
loop_
_entity_poly.entity_id
_entity_poly.type
_entity_poly.pdbx_seq_one_letter_code
_entity_poly.pdbx_strand_id
1 'polypeptide(L)'
;MQVVFYGQPDTVLQTRDFQRLIEDVRDQLGDEVVLVRDAESRESVSQMEIYQIMKTPAVLIARQDGSPVALWQHTLPTLSDISYHYQSDR
;
A
#
# COMPACT_ATOMS: atom_id res chain seq x y z
N MET A 1 3.26 -11.35 5.66
CA MET A 1 3.41 -9.89 5.49
C MET A 1 2.69 -9.47 4.22
N GLN A 2 2.05 -8.30 4.24
CA GLN A 2 1.29 -7.79 3.10
C GLN A 2 1.65 -6.35 2.81
N VAL A 3 1.56 -5.98 1.53
CA VAL A 3 1.69 -4.61 1.05
C VAL A 3 0.32 -4.16 0.60
N VAL A 4 -0.25 -3.16 1.27
CA VAL A 4 -1.61 -2.71 1.02
C VAL A 4 -1.57 -1.32 0.38
N PHE A 5 -2.24 -1.19 -0.76
CA PHE A 5 -2.32 0.05 -1.51
C PHE A 5 -3.71 0.65 -1.35
N TYR A 6 -3.78 1.86 -0.80
CA TYR A 6 -5.04 2.60 -0.67
C TYR A 6 -5.03 3.76 -1.66
N GLY A 7 -6.03 3.81 -2.51
CA GLY A 7 -6.13 4.87 -3.50
C GLY A 7 -7.56 5.16 -3.89
N GLN A 8 -7.79 6.37 -4.37
CA GLN A 8 -9.08 6.80 -4.91
C GLN A 8 -9.10 6.52 -6.40
N PRO A 9 -10.14 5.83 -6.90
CA PRO A 9 -10.15 5.33 -8.29
C PRO A 9 -10.34 6.42 -9.33
N ASP A 10 -10.78 7.61 -8.96
CA ASP A 10 -11.15 8.67 -9.90
C ASP A 10 -10.04 9.70 -10.15
N THR A 11 -8.85 9.49 -9.63
CA THR A 11 -7.72 10.41 -9.84
C THR A 11 -6.76 9.82 -10.86
N VAL A 12 -6.89 10.24 -12.11
CA VAL A 12 -6.22 9.61 -13.27
C VAL A 12 -4.69 9.57 -13.14
N LEU A 13 -4.05 10.66 -12.75
CA LEU A 13 -2.60 10.70 -12.63
C LEU A 13 -2.10 9.78 -11.53
N GLN A 14 -2.76 9.81 -10.37
CA GLN A 14 -2.44 8.90 -9.28
C GLN A 14 -2.67 7.47 -9.69
N THR A 15 -3.73 7.21 -10.45
CA THR A 15 -4.06 5.86 -10.89
C THR A 15 -2.96 5.25 -11.75
N ARG A 16 -2.37 6.03 -12.66
CA ARG A 16 -1.33 5.52 -13.55
C ARG A 16 -0.07 5.14 -12.79
N ASP A 17 0.47 6.04 -11.98
CA ASP A 17 1.68 5.79 -11.20
C ASP A 17 1.44 4.71 -10.16
N PHE A 18 0.26 4.75 -9.55
CA PHE A 18 -0.18 3.78 -8.56
C PHE A 18 -0.23 2.39 -9.15
N GLN A 19 -0.84 2.23 -10.33
CA GLN A 19 -0.95 0.94 -11.01
C GLN A 19 0.41 0.39 -11.39
N ARG A 20 1.31 1.25 -11.87
CA ARG A 20 2.66 0.82 -12.22
C ARG A 20 3.40 0.28 -11.00
N LEU A 21 3.31 0.98 -9.88
CA LEU A 21 3.95 0.54 -8.64
C LEU A 21 3.37 -0.79 -8.16
N ILE A 22 2.04 -0.95 -8.24
CA ILE A 22 1.37 -2.19 -7.87
C ILE A 22 1.90 -3.35 -8.72
N GLU A 23 2.00 -3.17 -10.04
CA GLU A 23 2.50 -4.19 -10.94
C GLU A 23 3.95 -4.56 -10.63
N ASP A 24 4.78 -3.55 -10.39
CA ASP A 24 6.19 -3.77 -10.07
C ASP A 24 6.35 -4.55 -8.78
N VAL A 25 5.55 -4.24 -7.76
CA VAL A 25 5.59 -4.94 -6.49
C VAL A 25 5.10 -6.38 -6.64
N ARG A 26 4.05 -6.60 -7.42
CA ARG A 26 3.55 -7.95 -7.70
C ARG A 26 4.63 -8.79 -8.39
N ASP A 27 5.30 -8.22 -9.37
CA ASP A 27 6.37 -8.92 -10.09
C ASP A 27 7.54 -9.27 -9.17
N GLN A 28 7.87 -8.38 -8.26
CA GLN A 28 9.04 -8.53 -7.38
C GLN A 28 8.76 -9.43 -6.18
N LEU A 29 7.61 -9.26 -5.53
CA LEU A 29 7.32 -9.89 -4.24
C LEU A 29 6.24 -10.98 -4.30
N GLY A 30 5.48 -11.05 -5.39
CA GLY A 30 4.42 -12.03 -5.55
C GLY A 30 3.03 -11.40 -5.47
N ASP A 31 2.10 -11.99 -6.22
CA ASP A 31 0.74 -11.47 -6.33
C ASP A 31 -0.03 -11.58 -5.01
N GLU A 32 0.23 -12.63 -4.25
CA GLU A 32 -0.46 -12.90 -2.98
C GLU A 32 -0.06 -11.93 -1.86
N VAL A 33 1.03 -11.18 -2.05
CA VAL A 33 1.51 -10.21 -1.07
C VAL A 33 0.79 -8.88 -1.19
N VAL A 34 0.24 -8.59 -2.37
CA VAL A 34 -0.30 -7.27 -2.70
C VAL A 34 -1.82 -7.24 -2.52
N LEU A 35 -2.30 -6.26 -1.76
CA LEU A 35 -3.72 -5.96 -1.64
C LEU A 35 -3.97 -4.54 -2.13
N VAL A 36 -5.01 -4.36 -2.94
CA VAL A 36 -5.41 -3.05 -3.44
C VAL A 36 -6.79 -2.72 -2.87
N ARG A 37 -6.91 -1.57 -2.21
CA ARG A 37 -8.13 -1.16 -1.54
C ARG A 37 -8.62 0.18 -2.06
N ASP A 38 -9.92 0.25 -2.30
CA ASP A 38 -10.60 1.51 -2.60
C ASP A 38 -10.69 2.32 -1.30
N ALA A 39 -10.01 3.47 -1.28
CA ALA A 39 -9.94 4.30 -0.08
C ALA A 39 -11.30 4.87 0.34
N GLU A 40 -12.28 4.84 -0.55
CA GLU A 40 -13.62 5.34 -0.26
C GLU A 40 -14.55 4.26 0.29
N SER A 41 -14.14 2.98 0.25
CA SER A 41 -14.95 1.91 0.79
C SER A 41 -15.02 1.99 2.31
N ARG A 42 -16.14 1.55 2.88
CA ARG A 42 -16.35 1.58 4.32
C ARG A 42 -15.28 0.77 5.07
N GLU A 43 -14.94 -0.37 4.53
CA GLU A 43 -13.93 -1.25 5.12
C GLU A 43 -12.55 -0.57 5.13
N SER A 44 -12.19 0.06 4.02
CA SER A 44 -10.91 0.78 3.93
C SER A 44 -10.86 1.95 4.88
N VAL A 45 -11.95 2.72 4.99
CA VAL A 45 -12.00 3.86 5.91
C VAL A 45 -11.74 3.41 7.34
N SER A 46 -12.34 2.30 7.77
CA SER A 46 -12.13 1.77 9.11
C SER A 46 -10.66 1.36 9.33
N GLN A 47 -10.06 0.69 8.35
CA GLN A 47 -8.64 0.29 8.43
C GLN A 47 -7.71 1.50 8.46
N MET A 48 -8.01 2.49 7.63
CA MET A 48 -7.20 3.70 7.57
C MET A 48 -7.22 4.45 8.90
N GLU A 49 -8.35 4.46 9.59
CA GLU A 49 -8.43 5.05 10.93
C GLU A 49 -7.55 4.31 11.93
N ILE A 50 -7.55 2.99 11.90
CA ILE A 50 -6.74 2.16 12.80
C ILE A 50 -5.25 2.48 12.62
N TYR A 51 -4.80 2.62 11.37
CA TYR A 51 -3.40 2.89 11.06
C TYR A 51 -3.07 4.37 11.00
N GLN A 52 -4.04 5.24 11.28
CA GLN A 52 -3.89 6.71 11.26
C GLN A 52 -3.47 7.22 9.88
N ILE A 53 -4.03 6.61 8.83
CA ILE A 53 -3.79 7.04 7.45
C ILE A 53 -4.72 8.21 7.15
N MET A 54 -4.14 9.37 6.96
CA MET A 54 -4.88 10.63 6.80
C MET A 54 -4.99 11.08 5.34
N LYS A 55 -4.12 10.59 4.48
CA LYS A 55 -4.06 11.03 3.09
C LYS A 55 -3.82 9.86 2.15
N THR A 56 -4.34 9.97 0.93
CA THR A 56 -4.12 9.00 -0.15
C THR A 56 -3.47 9.69 -1.33
N PRO A 57 -2.72 8.99 -2.18
CA PRO A 57 -2.47 7.55 -2.10
C PRO A 57 -1.64 7.17 -0.87
N ALA A 58 -1.85 5.96 -0.37
CA ALA A 58 -1.10 5.46 0.77
C ALA A 58 -0.66 4.02 0.52
N VAL A 59 0.52 3.67 0.99
CA VAL A 59 1.05 2.32 0.92
C VAL A 59 1.45 1.88 2.31
N LEU A 60 0.92 0.76 2.75
CA LEU A 60 1.16 0.21 4.07
C LEU A 60 1.78 -1.18 3.93
N ILE A 61 2.86 -1.43 4.66
CA ILE A 61 3.39 -2.78 4.82
C ILE A 61 3.03 -3.24 6.23
N ALA A 62 2.30 -4.34 6.33
CA ALA A 62 1.82 -4.86 7.60
C ALA A 62 2.20 -6.33 7.76
N ARG A 63 2.47 -6.74 8.99
CA ARG A 63 2.71 -8.14 9.35
C ARG A 63 1.40 -8.92 9.38
N GLN A 64 1.49 -10.23 9.47
CA GLN A 64 0.32 -11.10 9.53
C GLN A 64 -0.57 -10.80 10.74
N ASP A 65 0.01 -10.34 11.83
CA ASP A 65 -0.75 -9.98 13.03
C ASP A 65 -1.40 -8.60 12.94
N GLY A 66 -1.19 -7.90 11.81
CA GLY A 66 -1.76 -6.57 11.59
C GLY A 66 -0.88 -5.41 12.02
N SER A 67 0.27 -5.66 12.63
CA SER A 67 1.14 -4.57 13.06
C SER A 67 1.85 -3.91 11.86
N PRO A 68 1.96 -2.58 11.83
CA PRO A 68 2.58 -1.88 10.70
C PRO A 68 4.09 -1.99 10.74
N VAL A 69 4.69 -2.16 9.55
CA VAL A 69 6.14 -2.13 9.36
C VAL A 69 6.56 -0.79 8.80
N ALA A 70 5.82 -0.29 7.81
CA ALA A 70 6.12 0.97 7.15
C ALA A 70 4.85 1.54 6.54
N LEU A 71 4.77 2.86 6.47
CA LEU A 71 3.62 3.55 5.91
C LEU A 71 4.11 4.78 5.14
N TRP A 72 3.61 4.91 3.91
CA TRP A 72 3.82 6.12 3.11
C TRP A 72 2.47 6.73 2.80
N GLN A 73 2.34 8.03 3.05
CA GLN A 73 1.10 8.77 2.80
C GLN A 73 1.38 9.95 1.90
N HIS A 74 0.44 10.23 1.00
CA HIS A 74 0.46 11.41 0.13
C HIS A 74 1.48 11.31 -1.00
N THR A 75 2.60 10.62 -0.80
CA THR A 75 3.59 10.33 -1.84
C THR A 75 3.74 8.82 -1.96
N LEU A 76 4.11 8.36 -3.16
CA LEU A 76 4.34 6.94 -3.39
C LEU A 76 5.80 6.60 -3.10
N PRO A 77 6.05 5.48 -2.41
CA PRO A 77 7.43 4.98 -2.25
C PRO A 77 7.93 4.41 -3.57
N THR A 78 9.23 4.16 -3.64
CA THR A 78 9.81 3.43 -4.76
C THR A 78 9.70 1.92 -4.50
N LEU A 79 9.86 1.13 -5.56
CA LEU A 79 9.93 -0.32 -5.42
C LEU A 79 11.06 -0.72 -4.48
N SER A 80 12.20 -0.02 -4.55
CA SER A 80 13.33 -0.28 -3.66
C SER A 80 12.98 -0.06 -2.19
N ASP A 81 12.24 1.00 -1.89
CA ASP A 81 11.81 1.29 -0.52
C ASP A 81 10.93 0.17 0.02
N ILE A 82 9.96 -0.27 -0.77
CA ILE A 82 9.06 -1.34 -0.38
C ILE A 82 9.83 -2.64 -0.17
N SER A 83 10.69 -2.99 -1.11
CA SER A 83 11.48 -4.22 -1.04
C SER A 83 12.40 -4.23 0.18
N TYR A 84 13.01 -3.09 0.48
CA TYR A 84 13.89 -2.96 1.65
C TYR A 84 13.14 -3.29 2.94
N HIS A 85 11.99 -2.66 3.16
CA HIS A 85 11.22 -2.88 4.38
C HIS A 85 10.64 -4.28 4.45
N TYR A 86 10.18 -4.80 3.31
CA TYR A 86 9.63 -6.15 3.24
C TYR A 86 10.69 -7.20 3.60
N GLN A 87 11.90 -7.05 3.08
CA GLN A 87 12.99 -8.02 3.32
C GLN A 87 13.60 -7.87 4.69
N SER A 88 13.74 -6.64 5.19
CA SER A 88 14.37 -6.37 6.47
C SER A 88 13.59 -6.93 7.66
N ASP A 89 12.28 -7.11 7.51
CA ASP A 89 11.41 -7.56 8.59
C ASP A 89 11.16 -9.07 8.56
N ARG A 90 11.84 -9.81 7.70
CA ARG A 90 11.66 -11.26 7.57
C ARG A 90 12.38 -12.05 8.64
#